data_e60e685765d97e6ce8de737fdf109bb9
#
_entry.id   e60e685765d97e6ce8de737fdf109bb9
#
_cell.length_a   1.000
_cell.length_b   1.000
_cell.length_c   1.000
_cell.angle_alpha   90.00
_cell.angle_beta   90.00
_cell.angle_gamma   90.00
#
_symmetry.space_group_name_H-M   'P 1'
#
loop_
_entity.id
_entity.type
_entity.pdbx_description
1 polymer ?
#
loop_
_entity_poly.entity_id
_entity_poly.type
_entity_poly.pdbx_seq_one_letter_code
_entity_poly.pdbx_strand_id
1 'polypeptide(L)'
;MRERSFDLIVLGVGMAAVNAANKCAAAGWSVAVVDELPYGGTCALRGCDPKKMLRRGAEIIDGARLMQGKGIEPNDIAINWPDLIAFAQTFTDRMPEKIKGGLDRNGVTTLHGTAQFAGEDTIEIEGQGRFQANHILIATGAKPRPVDVPGAEHLTNSTEFMRMDA
;
A
#
# COMPACT_ATOMS: atom_id res chain seq x y z
N MET A 1 27.48 9.45 16.35
CA MET A 1 26.24 8.63 16.43
C MET A 1 26.65 7.20 16.07
N ARG A 2 26.23 6.18 16.83
CA ARG A 2 26.51 4.79 16.45
C ARG A 2 25.75 4.50 15.16
N GLU A 3 26.45 4.14 14.09
CA GLU A 3 25.82 3.62 12.88
C GLU A 3 25.03 2.36 13.26
N ARG A 4 23.74 2.34 12.93
CA ARG A 4 22.90 1.16 13.11
C ARG A 4 23.12 0.25 11.92
N SER A 5 23.60 -0.96 12.16
CA SER A 5 23.88 -1.97 11.13
C SER A 5 22.81 -3.06 11.13
N PHE A 6 22.41 -3.50 9.93
CA PHE A 6 21.44 -4.55 9.67
C PHE A 6 22.01 -5.58 8.68
N ASP A 7 21.49 -6.79 8.71
CA ASP A 7 21.76 -7.76 7.63
C ASP A 7 21.03 -7.36 6.35
N LEU A 8 19.80 -6.77 6.49
CA LEU A 8 18.98 -6.34 5.37
C LEU A 8 18.28 -5.02 5.68
N ILE A 9 18.38 -4.06 4.76
CA ILE A 9 17.48 -2.91 4.69
C ILE A 9 16.60 -3.04 3.45
N VAL A 10 15.28 -2.90 3.63
CA VAL A 10 14.28 -2.94 2.54
C VAL A 10 13.73 -1.55 2.31
N LEU A 11 13.87 -1.04 1.09
CA LEU A 11 13.32 0.25 0.67
C LEU A 11 11.91 0.05 0.10
N GLY A 12 10.92 0.64 0.77
CA GLY A 12 9.50 0.45 0.53
C GLY A 12 8.88 -0.55 1.52
N VAL A 13 7.57 -0.37 1.82
CA VAL A 13 6.78 -1.26 2.71
C VAL A 13 5.48 -1.68 2.02
N GLY A 14 5.61 -2.10 0.76
CA GLY A 14 4.55 -2.79 0.01
C GLY A 14 4.60 -4.31 0.18
N MET A 15 3.80 -5.04 -0.58
CA MET A 15 3.66 -6.50 -0.43
C MET A 15 4.96 -7.27 -0.63
N ALA A 16 5.80 -6.88 -1.59
CA ALA A 16 7.10 -7.52 -1.83
C ALA A 16 8.02 -7.33 -0.61
N ALA A 17 8.12 -6.09 -0.12
CA ALA A 17 8.93 -5.72 1.03
C ALA A 17 8.52 -6.48 2.30
N VAL A 18 7.22 -6.47 2.63
CA VAL A 18 6.68 -7.15 3.83
C VAL A 18 6.96 -8.64 3.79
N ASN A 19 6.80 -9.30 2.62
CA ASN A 19 7.11 -10.73 2.49
C ASN A 19 8.60 -11.01 2.66
N ALA A 20 9.47 -10.24 2.01
CA ALA A 20 10.91 -10.41 2.10
C ALA A 20 11.41 -10.17 3.54
N ALA A 21 11.02 -9.05 4.14
CA ALA A 21 11.39 -8.70 5.51
C ALA A 21 11.02 -9.77 6.52
N ASN A 22 9.76 -10.25 6.49
CA ASN A 22 9.31 -11.30 7.40
C ASN A 22 10.06 -12.62 7.21
N LYS A 23 10.34 -13.02 5.97
CA LYS A 23 11.11 -14.24 5.70
C LYS A 23 12.56 -14.16 6.18
N CYS A 24 13.22 -13.04 5.94
CA CYS A 24 14.60 -12.83 6.40
C CYS A 24 14.67 -12.73 7.93
N ALA A 25 13.74 -12.02 8.57
CA ALA A 25 13.67 -11.96 10.03
C ALA A 25 13.41 -13.34 10.64
N ALA A 26 12.51 -14.14 10.06
CA ALA A 26 12.26 -15.52 10.49
C ALA A 26 13.49 -16.44 10.32
N ALA A 27 14.39 -16.11 9.39
CA ALA A 27 15.68 -16.78 9.22
C ALA A 27 16.78 -16.27 10.19
N GLY A 28 16.44 -15.37 11.10
CA GLY A 28 17.36 -14.84 12.12
C GLY A 28 18.15 -13.60 11.70
N TRP A 29 17.82 -12.98 10.56
CA TRP A 29 18.48 -11.76 10.13
C TRP A 29 17.97 -10.55 10.91
N SER A 30 18.86 -9.60 11.15
CA SER A 30 18.50 -8.24 11.58
C SER A 30 17.97 -7.46 10.38
N VAL A 31 16.69 -7.09 10.39
CA VAL A 31 16.02 -6.48 9.25
C VAL A 31 15.43 -5.12 9.61
N ALA A 32 15.64 -4.12 8.75
CA ALA A 32 14.91 -2.86 8.78
C ALA A 32 14.12 -2.67 7.47
N VAL A 33 12.97 -2.01 7.58
CA VAL A 33 12.18 -1.54 6.43
C VAL A 33 11.99 -0.03 6.53
N VAL A 34 11.96 0.67 5.41
CA VAL A 34 11.72 2.12 5.37
C VAL A 34 10.76 2.47 4.23
N ASP A 35 9.81 3.37 4.51
CA ASP A 35 8.92 3.95 3.50
C ASP A 35 8.64 5.42 3.86
N GLU A 36 8.52 6.27 2.86
CA GLU A 36 8.08 7.66 3.01
C GLU A 36 6.54 7.79 3.06
N LEU A 37 5.83 6.77 2.59
CA LEU A 37 4.38 6.67 2.57
C LEU A 37 3.86 5.76 3.69
N PRO A 38 2.56 5.81 4.00
CA PRO A 38 1.95 4.85 4.91
C PRO A 38 2.18 3.41 4.47
N TYR A 39 2.50 2.53 5.42
CA TYR A 39 2.83 1.12 5.16
C TYR A 39 1.67 0.35 4.54
N GLY A 40 1.97 -0.46 3.51
CA GLY A 40 0.96 -1.27 2.80
C GLY A 40 1.09 -1.18 1.27
N GLY A 41 1.71 -0.09 0.80
CA GLY A 41 1.95 0.12 -0.63
C GLY A 41 0.66 0.20 -1.44
N THR A 42 0.77 -0.04 -2.74
CA THR A 42 -0.37 0.07 -3.66
C THR A 42 -1.45 -0.96 -3.38
N CYS A 43 -1.10 -2.21 -3.16
CA CYS A 43 -2.07 -3.30 -3.05
C CYS A 43 -3.07 -3.08 -1.90
N ALA A 44 -2.58 -2.82 -0.70
CA ALA A 44 -3.43 -2.69 0.48
C ALA A 44 -4.15 -1.33 0.57
N LEU A 45 -3.55 -0.25 0.05
CA LEU A 45 -4.04 1.11 0.30
C LEU A 45 -4.68 1.79 -0.91
N ARG A 46 -4.25 1.44 -2.12
CA ARG A 46 -4.60 2.18 -3.36
C ARG A 46 -4.89 1.28 -4.56
N GLY A 47 -5.08 -0.03 -4.33
CA GLY A 47 -5.21 -0.98 -5.41
C GLY A 47 -6.10 -2.18 -5.09
N CYS A 48 -5.50 -3.36 -4.93
CA CYS A 48 -6.20 -4.65 -4.90
C CYS A 48 -7.36 -4.70 -3.92
N ASP A 49 -7.12 -4.32 -2.67
CA ASP A 49 -8.09 -4.51 -1.60
C ASP A 49 -9.22 -3.47 -1.64
N PRO A 50 -8.96 -2.15 -1.64
CA PRO A 50 -10.04 -1.18 -1.76
C PRO A 50 -10.84 -1.33 -3.06
N LYS A 51 -10.17 -1.65 -4.18
CA LYS A 51 -10.84 -1.92 -5.45
C LYS A 51 -11.86 -3.05 -5.35
N LYS A 52 -11.53 -4.14 -4.64
CA LYS A 52 -12.45 -5.27 -4.45
C LYS A 52 -13.68 -4.88 -3.64
N MET A 53 -13.52 -4.01 -2.66
CA MET A 53 -14.64 -3.49 -1.87
C MET A 53 -15.59 -2.66 -2.73
N LEU A 54 -15.05 -1.75 -3.54
CA LEU A 54 -15.85 -0.93 -4.47
C LEU A 54 -16.53 -1.79 -5.54
N ARG A 55 -15.79 -2.72 -6.14
CA ARG A 55 -16.33 -3.66 -7.13
C ARG A 55 -17.49 -4.47 -6.57
N ARG A 56 -17.48 -4.82 -5.28
CA ARG A 56 -18.55 -5.59 -4.65
C ARG A 56 -19.89 -4.88 -4.72
N GLY A 57 -19.92 -3.55 -4.59
CA GLY A 57 -21.14 -2.75 -4.79
C GLY A 57 -21.71 -2.90 -6.19
N ALA A 58 -20.85 -2.80 -7.20
CA ALA A 58 -21.26 -2.98 -8.60
C ALA A 58 -21.76 -4.41 -8.89
N GLU A 59 -21.08 -5.44 -8.36
CA GLU A 59 -21.48 -6.85 -8.50
C GLU A 59 -22.88 -7.13 -7.91
N ILE A 60 -23.21 -6.52 -6.79
CA ILE A 60 -24.53 -6.68 -6.14
C ILE A 60 -25.62 -6.10 -7.04
N ILE A 61 -25.42 -4.91 -7.59
CA ILE A 61 -26.39 -4.28 -8.50
C ILE A 61 -26.55 -5.08 -9.78
N ASP A 62 -25.43 -5.47 -10.39
CA ASP A 62 -25.46 -6.25 -11.63
C ASP A 62 -26.15 -7.61 -11.40
N GLY A 63 -25.80 -8.30 -10.32
CA GLY A 63 -26.46 -9.56 -9.94
C GLY A 63 -27.95 -9.41 -9.72
N ALA A 64 -28.38 -8.35 -9.05
CA ALA A 64 -29.82 -8.07 -8.84
C ALA A 64 -30.55 -7.81 -10.17
N ARG A 65 -29.96 -7.02 -11.06
CA ARG A 65 -30.50 -6.75 -12.40
C ARG A 65 -30.63 -8.02 -13.26
N LEU A 66 -29.62 -8.90 -13.23
CA LEU A 66 -29.65 -10.18 -13.95
C LEU A 66 -30.74 -11.13 -13.45
N MET A 67 -31.20 -10.97 -12.22
CA MET A 67 -32.27 -11.76 -11.59
C MET A 67 -33.64 -11.12 -11.70
N GLN A 68 -33.76 -9.97 -12.33
CA GLN A 68 -35.05 -9.29 -12.54
C GLN A 68 -36.05 -10.20 -13.31
N GLY A 69 -37.24 -10.30 -12.78
CA GLY A 69 -38.29 -11.22 -13.30
C GLY A 69 -38.02 -12.71 -13.02
N LYS A 70 -36.98 -13.03 -12.25
CA LYS A 70 -36.62 -14.40 -11.83
C LYS A 70 -36.65 -14.56 -10.31
N GLY A 71 -37.53 -13.81 -9.65
CA GLY A 71 -37.67 -13.84 -8.21
C GLY A 71 -36.97 -12.72 -7.46
N ILE A 72 -36.28 -11.81 -8.13
CA ILE A 72 -35.73 -10.59 -7.58
C ILE A 72 -36.23 -9.39 -8.35
N GLU A 73 -36.77 -8.40 -7.63
CA GLU A 73 -37.16 -7.12 -8.19
C GLU A 73 -36.18 -6.05 -7.68
N PRO A 74 -35.21 -5.62 -8.51
CA PRO A 74 -34.14 -4.74 -8.11
C PRO A 74 -34.53 -3.25 -8.10
N ASN A 75 -35.79 -2.96 -7.72
CA ASN A 75 -36.28 -1.60 -7.65
C ASN A 75 -35.52 -0.81 -6.58
N ASP A 76 -35.09 0.39 -6.95
CA ASP A 76 -34.42 1.35 -6.07
C ASP A 76 -33.05 0.92 -5.48
N ILE A 77 -32.43 -0.16 -6.01
CA ILE A 77 -31.05 -0.49 -5.64
C ILE A 77 -30.10 0.48 -6.35
N ALA A 78 -29.44 1.34 -5.57
CA ALA A 78 -28.47 2.31 -6.06
C ALA A 78 -27.17 2.28 -5.26
N ILE A 79 -26.09 2.76 -5.86
CA ILE A 79 -24.83 3.02 -5.15
C ILE A 79 -24.90 4.45 -4.60
N ASN A 80 -24.77 4.57 -3.27
CA ASN A 80 -24.34 5.81 -2.64
C ASN A 80 -22.80 5.81 -2.65
N TRP A 81 -22.21 6.56 -3.57
CA TRP A 81 -20.76 6.54 -3.78
C TRP A 81 -19.98 7.02 -2.55
N PRO A 82 -20.31 8.15 -1.88
CA PRO A 82 -19.66 8.56 -0.67
C PRO A 82 -19.64 7.49 0.43
N ASP A 83 -20.74 6.82 0.66
CA ASP A 83 -20.82 5.75 1.68
C ASP A 83 -20.00 4.53 1.29
N LEU A 84 -19.95 4.18 0.00
CA LEU A 84 -19.16 3.06 -0.49
C LEU A 84 -17.65 3.35 -0.37
N ILE A 85 -17.22 4.58 -0.66
CA ILE A 85 -15.83 5.02 -0.44
C ILE A 85 -15.51 5.01 1.06
N ALA A 86 -16.37 5.56 1.91
CA ALA A 86 -16.18 5.55 3.35
C ALA A 86 -16.06 4.12 3.90
N PHE A 87 -16.88 3.19 3.39
CA PHE A 87 -16.76 1.78 3.73
C PHE A 87 -15.39 1.19 3.32
N ALA A 88 -14.90 1.48 2.12
CA ALA A 88 -13.57 1.03 1.69
C ALA A 88 -12.45 1.63 2.56
N GLN A 89 -12.58 2.88 2.99
CA GLN A 89 -11.64 3.56 3.86
C GLN A 89 -11.56 2.92 5.26
N THR A 90 -12.63 2.31 5.77
CA THR A 90 -12.57 1.58 7.05
C THR A 90 -11.52 0.47 7.07
N PHE A 91 -11.21 -0.09 5.90
CA PHE A 91 -10.15 -1.07 5.74
C PHE A 91 -8.79 -0.39 5.55
N THR A 92 -8.68 0.54 4.59
CA THR A 92 -7.39 1.13 4.21
C THR A 92 -6.75 1.92 5.35
N ASP A 93 -7.54 2.62 6.16
CA ASP A 93 -7.04 3.45 7.26
C ASP A 93 -6.39 2.64 8.39
N ARG A 94 -6.82 1.40 8.57
CA ARG A 94 -6.27 0.50 9.60
C ARG A 94 -5.05 -0.30 9.14
N MET A 95 -4.82 -0.37 7.83
CA MET A 95 -3.79 -1.24 7.27
C MET A 95 -2.37 -0.82 7.61
N PRO A 96 -1.98 0.47 7.61
CA PRO A 96 -0.62 0.87 7.95
C PRO A 96 -0.20 0.40 9.34
N GLU A 97 -1.03 0.62 10.36
CA GLU A 97 -0.75 0.20 11.73
C GLU A 97 -0.77 -1.33 11.87
N LYS A 98 -1.67 -2.01 11.17
CA LYS A 98 -1.72 -3.48 11.17
C LYS A 98 -0.45 -4.10 10.58
N ILE A 99 0.04 -3.54 9.47
CA ILE A 99 1.27 -3.99 8.82
C ILE A 99 2.47 -3.69 9.70
N LYS A 100 2.58 -2.46 10.23
CA LYS A 100 3.61 -2.09 11.18
C LYS A 100 3.66 -3.03 12.37
N GLY A 101 2.53 -3.23 13.04
CA GLY A 101 2.45 -4.13 14.20
C GLY A 101 2.76 -5.59 13.85
N GLY A 102 2.53 -6.02 12.60
CA GLY A 102 2.96 -7.33 12.10
C GLY A 102 4.47 -7.44 11.98
N LEU A 103 5.10 -6.44 11.38
CA LEU A 103 6.56 -6.35 11.24
C LEU A 103 7.27 -6.27 12.60
N ASP A 104 6.77 -5.40 13.49
CA ASP A 104 7.34 -5.22 14.84
C ASP A 104 7.30 -6.53 15.65
N ARG A 105 6.18 -7.30 15.60
CA ARG A 105 6.07 -8.61 16.26
C ARG A 105 7.07 -9.63 15.73
N ASN A 106 7.49 -9.51 14.49
CA ASN A 106 8.47 -10.39 13.87
C ASN A 106 9.91 -9.87 14.04
N GLY A 107 10.12 -8.83 14.85
CA GLY A 107 11.45 -8.27 15.14
C GLY A 107 12.03 -7.39 14.02
N VAL A 108 11.21 -6.99 13.03
CA VAL A 108 11.63 -6.09 11.97
C VAL A 108 11.60 -4.65 12.48
N THR A 109 12.69 -3.92 12.31
CA THR A 109 12.75 -2.48 12.63
C THR A 109 12.01 -1.69 11.56
N THR A 110 11.03 -0.89 11.98
CA THR A 110 10.24 -0.06 11.08
C THR A 110 10.71 1.40 11.13
N LEU A 111 11.08 1.95 9.97
CA LEU A 111 11.58 3.32 9.80
C LEU A 111 10.68 4.07 8.82
N HIS A 112 10.45 5.35 9.06
CA HIS A 112 9.58 6.17 8.20
C HIS A 112 10.32 7.42 7.73
N GLY A 113 10.36 7.66 6.44
CA GLY A 113 10.99 8.82 5.82
C GLY A 113 11.54 8.50 4.43
N THR A 114 11.99 9.55 3.76
CA THR A 114 12.65 9.44 2.46
C THR A 114 14.05 8.85 2.63
N ALA A 115 14.32 7.77 1.91
CA ALA A 115 15.59 7.06 1.97
C ALA A 115 16.43 7.34 0.71
N GLN A 116 17.72 7.59 0.88
CA GLN A 116 18.68 7.81 -0.19
C GLN A 116 19.94 6.96 0.03
N PHE A 117 20.57 6.53 -1.06
CA PHE A 117 21.90 5.91 -0.98
C PHE A 117 22.96 6.96 -0.60
N ALA A 118 23.68 6.71 0.48
CA ALA A 118 24.82 7.52 0.92
C ALA A 118 26.16 6.79 0.69
N GLY A 119 26.12 5.57 0.19
CA GLY A 119 27.24 4.69 -0.14
C GLY A 119 26.73 3.37 -0.71
N GLU A 120 27.62 2.42 -0.98
CA GLU A 120 27.24 1.12 -1.54
C GLU A 120 26.39 0.29 -0.57
N ASP A 121 26.68 0.39 0.72
CA ASP A 121 26.05 -0.35 1.82
C ASP A 121 25.30 0.56 2.81
N THR A 122 25.20 1.86 2.51
CA THR A 122 24.72 2.87 3.44
C THR A 122 23.49 3.60 2.88
N ILE A 123 22.43 3.63 3.68
CA ILE A 123 21.21 4.38 3.42
C ILE A 123 21.12 5.54 4.42
N GLU A 124 20.86 6.74 3.92
CA GLU A 124 20.50 7.91 4.72
C GLU A 124 18.99 8.11 4.69
N ILE A 125 18.39 8.24 5.87
CA ILE A 125 16.96 8.47 6.03
C ILE A 125 16.76 9.87 6.61
N GLU A 126 15.97 10.67 5.92
CA GLU A 126 15.69 12.04 6.31
C GLU A 126 15.23 12.13 7.77
N GLY A 127 15.91 12.98 8.56
CA GLY A 127 15.61 13.19 9.97
C GLY A 127 16.01 12.06 10.92
N GLN A 128 16.54 10.92 10.42
CA GLN A 128 16.90 9.76 11.24
C GLN A 128 18.38 9.39 11.18
N GLY A 129 19.11 9.88 10.15
CA GLY A 129 20.54 9.65 9.97
C GLY A 129 20.87 8.45 9.08
N ARG A 130 22.07 7.87 9.27
CA ARG A 130 22.62 6.84 8.40
C ARG A 130 22.52 5.46 9.01
N PHE A 131 22.27 4.48 8.15
CA PHE A 131 22.10 3.07 8.47
C PHE A 131 22.90 2.24 7.48
N GLN A 132 23.65 1.26 7.96
CA GLN A 132 24.39 0.32 7.11
C GLN A 132 23.66 -1.01 7.00
N ALA A 133 23.83 -1.71 5.87
CA ALA A 133 23.33 -3.06 5.69
C ALA A 133 24.25 -3.90 4.81
N ASN A 134 24.33 -5.20 5.13
CA ASN A 134 25.03 -6.17 4.28
C ASN A 134 24.29 -6.34 2.93
N HIS A 135 22.96 -6.17 2.93
CA HIS A 135 22.11 -6.27 1.76
C HIS A 135 21.08 -5.14 1.73
N ILE A 136 20.81 -4.60 0.56
CA ILE A 136 19.76 -3.61 0.35
C ILE A 136 18.78 -4.15 -0.70
N LEU A 137 17.51 -4.26 -0.33
CA LEU A 137 16.42 -4.66 -1.24
C LEU A 137 15.61 -3.43 -1.66
N ILE A 138 15.63 -3.10 -2.94
CA ILE A 138 14.80 -2.05 -3.52
C ILE A 138 13.44 -2.65 -3.85
N ALA A 139 12.41 -2.29 -3.08
CA ALA A 139 11.04 -2.76 -3.21
C ALA A 139 10.03 -1.60 -3.20
N THR A 140 10.42 -0.48 -3.80
CA THR A 140 9.65 0.79 -3.82
C THR A 140 8.38 0.74 -4.66
N GLY A 141 8.16 -0.35 -5.41
CA GLY A 141 6.96 -0.56 -6.20
C GLY A 141 6.90 0.28 -7.47
N ALA A 142 5.69 0.66 -7.86
CA ALA A 142 5.44 1.46 -9.05
C ALA A 142 4.33 2.50 -8.77
N LYS A 143 4.37 3.58 -9.52
CA LYS A 143 3.34 4.61 -9.56
C LYS A 143 2.83 4.81 -11.00
N PRO A 144 1.61 5.34 -11.21
CA PRO A 144 1.12 5.65 -12.53
C PRO A 144 2.11 6.53 -13.30
N ARG A 145 2.38 6.16 -14.54
CA ARG A 145 3.25 6.96 -15.41
C ARG A 145 2.47 8.18 -15.89
N PRO A 146 3.04 9.38 -15.83
CA PRO A 146 2.47 10.56 -16.47
C PRO A 146 2.29 10.31 -17.98
N VAL A 147 1.17 10.78 -18.53
CA VAL A 147 0.85 10.67 -19.96
C VAL A 147 1.02 12.05 -20.56
N ASP A 148 1.84 12.16 -21.60
CA ASP A 148 2.10 13.42 -22.31
C ASP A 148 1.23 13.47 -23.58
N VAL A 149 -0.05 13.82 -23.40
CA VAL A 149 -1.03 14.02 -24.47
C VAL A 149 -1.90 15.23 -24.17
N PRO A 150 -2.44 15.94 -25.15
CA PRO A 150 -3.42 16.99 -24.92
C PRO A 150 -4.63 16.46 -24.13
N GLY A 151 -5.05 17.15 -23.07
CA GLY A 151 -6.14 16.70 -22.19
C GLY A 151 -5.70 15.77 -21.06
N ALA A 152 -4.40 15.53 -20.87
CA ALA A 152 -3.89 14.68 -19.78
C ALA A 152 -4.31 15.17 -18.38
N GLU A 153 -4.56 16.46 -18.23
CA GLU A 153 -5.06 17.10 -17.01
C GLU A 153 -6.47 16.64 -16.60
N HIS A 154 -7.22 16.04 -17.53
CA HIS A 154 -8.56 15.46 -17.28
C HIS A 154 -8.52 13.96 -16.95
N LEU A 155 -7.33 13.34 -16.96
CA LEU A 155 -7.19 11.92 -16.67
C LEU A 155 -7.14 11.68 -15.16
N THR A 156 -7.97 10.77 -14.70
CA THR A 156 -7.94 10.27 -13.32
C THR A 156 -7.20 8.94 -13.27
N ASN A 157 -6.16 8.86 -12.47
CA ASN A 157 -5.46 7.60 -12.26
C ASN A 157 -6.12 6.75 -11.16
N SER A 158 -5.70 5.48 -11.04
CA SER A 158 -6.30 4.55 -10.08
C SER A 158 -6.15 4.97 -8.61
N THR A 159 -5.10 5.71 -8.27
CA THR A 159 -4.88 6.20 -6.89
C THR A 159 -5.85 7.33 -6.55
N GLU A 160 -6.08 8.22 -7.50
CA GLU A 160 -7.05 9.32 -7.37
C GLU A 160 -8.47 8.76 -7.30
N PHE A 161 -8.81 7.85 -8.22
CA PHE A 161 -10.13 7.21 -8.24
C PHE A 161 -10.52 6.59 -6.90
N MET A 162 -9.58 5.94 -6.20
CA MET A 162 -9.84 5.33 -4.89
C MET A 162 -10.07 6.33 -3.75
N ARG A 163 -9.97 7.63 -4.03
CA ARG A 163 -10.13 8.73 -3.07
C ARG A 163 -11.20 9.74 -3.48
N MET A 164 -11.83 9.52 -4.63
CA MET A 164 -12.90 10.41 -5.10
C MET A 164 -14.11 10.27 -4.20
N ASP A 165 -14.59 11.37 -3.69
CA ASP A 165 -15.75 11.50 -2.81
C ASP A 165 -17.04 11.86 -3.57
N ALA A 166 -16.94 12.16 -4.86
CA ALA A 166 -18.04 12.44 -5.79
C ALA A 166 -17.71 11.99 -7.22
#